data_86ecc1836592fd13798910bc65e37920
#
_entry.id   86ecc1836592fd13798910bc65e37920
#
_cell.length_a   1.000
_cell.length_b   1.000
_cell.length_c   1.000
_cell.angle_alpha   90.00
_cell.angle_beta   90.00
_cell.angle_gamma   90.00
#
_symmetry.space_group_name_H-M   'P 1'
#
loop_
_entity.id
_entity.type
_entity.pdbx_description
1 polymer ?
#
loop_
_entity_poly.entity_id
_entity_poly.type
_entity_poly.pdbx_seq_one_letter_code
_entity_poly.pdbx_strand_id
1 'polypeptide(L)'
;MRFSIASTVALVTPLALAAADALEYKSTPAGQVIKDGVKLRILPVGDSITVGFASSDGNGYRLALDENLSANDVVFAGTVTSGNMTDGYFAGWSGQTIQYIADNVGPSLEQRPNVILLHAGTNDMNPNPDISKEGNDPAGAAERLGRLIDQMISACPDATILVAQIVNTCDVNQRPATEEFQKLIPGVVEQRRNASHHVLAVDFAALGDGILRADCIHPSDEGYRTMGDYWYDFIAQIPRDWINQPIGNDPDRPQGGAATNADKSVSSSASAATSRFKQKWLIPLTIQAMVTLMIMNN
;
A
#
# COMPACT_ATOMS: atom_id res chain seq x y z
N MET A 1 -5.19 -68.99 26.30
CA MET A 1 -5.16 -68.19 25.08
C MET A 1 -4.96 -66.73 25.50
N ARG A 2 -3.80 -66.11 25.20
CA ARG A 2 -3.51 -64.71 25.48
C ARG A 2 -3.61 -63.97 24.16
N PHE A 3 -4.55 -63.08 24.02
CA PHE A 3 -4.65 -62.16 22.87
C PHE A 3 -3.80 -60.93 23.14
N SER A 4 -2.79 -60.74 22.29
CA SER A 4 -1.97 -59.53 22.29
C SER A 4 -2.59 -58.50 21.34
N ILE A 5 -3.05 -57.35 21.84
CA ILE A 5 -3.58 -56.28 21.06
C ILE A 5 -2.38 -55.37 20.68
N ALA A 6 -1.98 -55.42 19.43
CA ALA A 6 -1.00 -54.52 18.87
C ALA A 6 -1.67 -53.13 18.58
N SER A 7 -1.36 -52.09 19.35
CA SER A 7 -1.77 -50.74 19.07
C SER A 7 -0.90 -50.14 17.97
N THR A 8 -1.47 -49.92 16.80
CA THR A 8 -0.80 -49.17 15.72
C THR A 8 -1.00 -47.66 15.98
N VAL A 9 0.08 -46.99 16.36
CA VAL A 9 0.11 -45.53 16.42
C VAL A 9 0.36 -45.01 15.01
N ALA A 10 -0.65 -44.41 14.40
CA ALA A 10 -0.50 -43.70 13.14
C ALA A 10 0.24 -42.40 13.41
N LEU A 11 1.47 -42.26 12.92
CA LEU A 11 2.18 -41.00 12.86
C LEU A 11 1.47 -40.10 11.84
N VAL A 12 0.73 -39.11 12.32
CA VAL A 12 0.25 -37.99 11.50
C VAL A 12 1.44 -37.03 11.34
N THR A 13 2.14 -37.14 10.24
CA THR A 13 3.11 -36.12 9.83
C THR A 13 2.32 -34.85 9.48
N PRO A 14 2.60 -33.68 10.11
CA PRO A 14 1.99 -32.44 9.65
C PRO A 14 2.49 -32.20 8.23
N LEU A 15 1.55 -32.14 7.29
CA LEU A 15 1.80 -31.62 5.94
C LEU A 15 2.18 -30.16 6.14
N ALA A 16 3.46 -29.81 6.02
CA ALA A 16 3.88 -28.43 5.94
C ALA A 16 3.25 -27.88 4.64
N LEU A 17 2.17 -27.11 4.78
CA LEU A 17 1.65 -26.33 3.66
C LEU A 17 2.78 -25.38 3.25
N ALA A 18 3.31 -25.55 2.05
CA ALA A 18 4.21 -24.56 1.48
C ALA A 18 3.45 -23.23 1.46
N ALA A 19 4.02 -22.19 2.09
CA ALA A 19 3.45 -20.85 2.01
C ALA A 19 3.26 -20.53 0.52
N ALA A 20 2.08 -20.03 0.13
CA ALA A 20 1.88 -19.61 -1.24
C ALA A 20 2.77 -18.38 -1.47
N ASP A 21 3.68 -18.50 -2.42
CA ASP A 21 4.54 -17.40 -2.80
C ASP A 21 3.69 -16.26 -3.40
N ALA A 22 4.13 -15.02 -3.23
CA ALA A 22 3.54 -13.87 -3.91
C ALA A 22 3.71 -14.04 -5.43
N LEU A 23 2.78 -13.47 -6.22
CA LEU A 23 2.95 -13.40 -7.66
C LEU A 23 4.18 -12.55 -8.00
N GLU A 24 5.03 -13.08 -8.87
CA GLU A 24 6.20 -12.39 -9.40
C GLU A 24 5.85 -11.66 -10.70
N TYR A 25 6.56 -10.56 -10.96
CA TYR A 25 6.44 -9.80 -12.20
C TYR A 25 6.93 -10.60 -13.42
N LYS A 26 6.08 -10.70 -14.45
CA LYS A 26 6.35 -11.48 -15.69
C LYS A 26 6.52 -10.60 -16.93
N SER A 27 6.46 -9.28 -16.79
CA SER A 27 6.60 -8.35 -17.91
C SER A 27 5.54 -8.57 -19.00
N THR A 28 4.29 -8.72 -18.60
CA THR A 28 3.15 -8.85 -19.53
C THR A 28 3.08 -7.63 -20.44
N PRO A 29 3.07 -7.80 -21.79
CA PRO A 29 2.96 -6.67 -22.70
C PRO A 29 1.69 -5.86 -22.48
N ALA A 30 1.81 -4.53 -22.45
CA ALA A 30 0.69 -3.60 -22.29
C ALA A 30 -0.38 -3.76 -23.39
N GLY A 31 -1.61 -3.36 -23.11
CA GLY A 31 -2.70 -3.33 -24.08
C GLY A 31 -3.31 -4.69 -24.39
N GLN A 32 -3.12 -5.70 -23.54
CA GLN A 32 -3.83 -6.97 -23.69
C GLN A 32 -5.25 -6.90 -23.12
N VAL A 33 -6.18 -7.61 -23.75
CA VAL A 33 -7.53 -7.78 -23.24
C VAL A 33 -7.51 -8.74 -22.04
N ILE A 34 -7.92 -8.24 -20.89
CA ILE A 34 -7.99 -9.01 -19.65
C ILE A 34 -9.32 -9.79 -19.60
N LYS A 35 -9.25 -11.08 -19.28
CA LYS A 35 -10.42 -11.94 -18.99
C LYS A 35 -11.56 -11.79 -20.02
N ASP A 36 -11.21 -11.91 -21.30
CA ASP A 36 -12.18 -11.85 -22.42
C ASP A 36 -12.95 -10.50 -22.52
N GLY A 37 -12.37 -9.42 -22.02
CA GLY A 37 -12.98 -8.09 -22.07
C GLY A 37 -14.05 -7.85 -21.02
N VAL A 38 -14.00 -8.57 -19.89
CA VAL A 38 -14.84 -8.23 -18.74
C VAL A 38 -14.53 -6.82 -18.27
N LYS A 39 -15.55 -6.05 -17.93
CA LYS A 39 -15.35 -4.70 -17.36
C LYS A 39 -14.58 -4.79 -16.05
N LEU A 40 -13.59 -3.91 -15.88
CA LEU A 40 -12.78 -3.80 -14.68
C LEU A 40 -13.20 -2.57 -13.88
N ARG A 41 -13.82 -2.76 -12.72
CA ARG A 41 -14.02 -1.70 -11.74
C ARG A 41 -12.95 -1.85 -10.67
N ILE A 42 -11.88 -1.08 -10.81
CA ILE A 42 -10.66 -1.20 -10.02
C ILE A 42 -10.70 -0.23 -8.84
N LEU A 43 -10.47 -0.72 -7.62
CA LEU A 43 -10.33 0.11 -6.43
C LEU A 43 -8.87 0.08 -5.94
N PRO A 44 -8.07 1.12 -6.21
CA PRO A 44 -6.78 1.30 -5.55
C PRO A 44 -6.99 1.69 -4.08
N VAL A 45 -6.36 0.97 -3.14
CA VAL A 45 -6.46 1.22 -1.69
C VAL A 45 -5.07 1.35 -1.10
N GLY A 46 -4.85 2.38 -0.27
CA GLY A 46 -3.58 2.52 0.42
C GLY A 46 -3.31 3.87 1.07
N ASP A 47 -2.05 4.19 1.14
CA ASP A 47 -1.52 5.40 1.76
C ASP A 47 -1.07 6.46 0.71
N SER A 48 -0.05 7.27 1.05
CA SER A 48 0.52 8.30 0.17
C SER A 48 1.00 7.76 -1.19
N ILE A 49 1.45 6.51 -1.25
CA ILE A 49 1.90 5.90 -2.50
C ILE A 49 0.70 5.66 -3.44
N THR A 50 -0.44 5.23 -2.90
CA THR A 50 -1.69 5.11 -3.68
C THR A 50 -2.26 6.47 -4.07
N VAL A 51 -2.14 7.51 -3.21
CA VAL A 51 -2.49 8.89 -3.56
C VAL A 51 -1.67 9.41 -4.74
N GLY A 52 -0.46 8.92 -4.94
CA GLY A 52 0.51 9.45 -5.91
C GLY A 52 1.30 10.62 -5.36
N PHE A 53 1.51 10.65 -4.04
CA PHE A 53 2.25 11.72 -3.38
C PHE A 53 3.63 11.91 -4.01
N ALA A 54 3.95 13.18 -4.29
CA ALA A 54 5.22 13.60 -4.87
C ALA A 54 5.49 13.12 -6.33
N SER A 55 4.52 12.48 -7.02
CA SER A 55 4.59 12.40 -8.48
C SER A 55 4.33 13.77 -9.11
N SER A 56 4.98 14.06 -10.26
CA SER A 56 4.90 15.37 -10.91
C SER A 56 3.49 15.72 -11.40
N ASP A 57 2.68 14.71 -11.69
CA ASP A 57 1.31 14.81 -12.21
C ASP A 57 0.22 14.54 -11.14
N GLY A 58 0.61 14.06 -9.95
CA GLY A 58 -0.29 13.69 -8.87
C GLY A 58 -1.06 12.38 -9.09
N ASN A 59 -0.81 11.67 -10.19
CA ASN A 59 -1.52 10.43 -10.55
C ASN A 59 -0.91 9.19 -9.89
N GLY A 60 0.39 9.26 -9.52
CA GLY A 60 1.11 8.08 -9.04
C GLY A 60 1.11 6.95 -10.06
N TYR A 61 0.99 5.69 -9.59
CA TYR A 61 0.97 4.51 -10.48
C TYR A 61 -0.32 4.35 -11.30
N ARG A 62 -1.39 5.07 -10.93
CA ARG A 62 -2.74 4.88 -11.52
C ARG A 62 -2.78 5.25 -13.00
N LEU A 63 -2.05 6.29 -13.43
CA LEU A 63 -1.99 6.68 -14.84
C LEU A 63 -1.33 5.59 -15.71
N ALA A 64 -0.16 5.08 -15.32
CA ALA A 64 0.51 4.03 -16.08
C ALA A 64 -0.30 2.72 -16.10
N LEU A 65 -0.99 2.40 -15.00
CA LEU A 65 -1.92 1.28 -14.96
C LEU A 65 -3.07 1.45 -15.96
N ASP A 66 -3.69 2.62 -16.03
CA ASP A 66 -4.77 2.94 -16.96
C ASP A 66 -4.30 2.86 -18.42
N GLU A 67 -3.12 3.44 -18.72
CA GLU A 67 -2.49 3.35 -20.03
C GLU A 67 -2.24 1.91 -20.47
N ASN A 68 -1.73 1.06 -19.57
CA ASN A 68 -1.49 -0.36 -19.84
C ASN A 68 -2.78 -1.15 -20.03
N LEU A 69 -3.88 -0.74 -19.40
CA LEU A 69 -5.21 -1.35 -19.53
C LEU A 69 -6.02 -0.80 -20.73
N SER A 70 -5.43 -0.01 -21.61
CA SER A 70 -6.09 0.72 -22.72
C SER A 70 -6.96 -0.14 -23.66
N ALA A 71 -6.77 -1.45 -23.71
CA ALA A 71 -7.62 -2.38 -24.48
C ALA A 71 -8.86 -2.89 -23.70
N ASN A 72 -9.08 -2.39 -22.47
CA ASN A 72 -10.12 -2.87 -21.57
C ASN A 72 -11.12 -1.77 -21.22
N ASP A 73 -12.35 -2.16 -20.84
CA ASP A 73 -13.33 -1.26 -20.24
C ASP A 73 -13.02 -1.11 -18.76
N VAL A 74 -12.43 0.03 -18.37
CA VAL A 74 -11.94 0.30 -17.01
C VAL A 74 -12.69 1.47 -16.41
N VAL A 75 -13.03 1.34 -15.12
CA VAL A 75 -13.45 2.45 -14.27
C VAL A 75 -12.77 2.33 -12.92
N PHE A 76 -12.18 3.41 -12.43
CA PHE A 76 -11.61 3.44 -11.10
C PHE A 76 -12.69 3.70 -10.06
N ALA A 77 -12.81 2.84 -9.05
CA ALA A 77 -13.64 3.05 -7.88
C ALA A 77 -12.87 3.85 -6.82
N GLY A 78 -13.60 4.50 -5.93
CA GLY A 78 -13.04 5.27 -4.83
C GLY A 78 -13.82 6.55 -4.56
N THR A 79 -13.58 7.14 -3.41
CA THR A 79 -14.21 8.39 -2.95
C THR A 79 -13.24 9.56 -2.89
N VAL A 80 -11.96 9.30 -3.12
CA VAL A 80 -10.87 10.28 -3.13
C VAL A 80 -10.32 10.40 -4.54
N THR A 81 -9.86 11.59 -4.92
CA THR A 81 -9.19 11.85 -6.20
C THR A 81 -7.92 12.66 -6.02
N SER A 82 -6.94 12.46 -6.88
CA SER A 82 -5.77 13.33 -7.02
C SER A 82 -5.21 13.23 -8.44
N GLY A 83 -4.34 14.19 -8.79
CA GLY A 83 -3.71 14.22 -10.10
C GLY A 83 -4.60 14.82 -11.18
N ASN A 84 -4.20 14.60 -12.43
CA ASN A 84 -4.82 15.21 -13.60
C ASN A 84 -5.40 14.19 -14.60
N MET A 85 -5.35 12.88 -14.31
CA MET A 85 -6.00 11.88 -15.14
C MET A 85 -7.54 11.97 -15.04
N THR A 86 -8.23 11.55 -16.09
CA THR A 86 -9.68 11.73 -16.22
C THR A 86 -10.49 10.96 -15.17
N ASP A 87 -10.11 9.72 -14.84
CA ASP A 87 -10.75 8.87 -13.83
C ASP A 87 -9.74 8.50 -12.73
N GLY A 88 -9.31 9.51 -11.95
CA GLY A 88 -8.27 9.38 -10.95
C GLY A 88 -8.77 8.98 -9.55
N TYR A 89 -9.81 8.14 -9.44
CA TYR A 89 -10.41 7.76 -8.15
C TYR A 89 -9.67 6.63 -7.45
N PHE A 90 -9.71 6.65 -6.12
CA PHE A 90 -9.09 5.66 -5.23
C PHE A 90 -9.63 5.80 -3.79
N ALA A 91 -9.22 4.90 -2.89
CA ALA A 91 -9.38 4.98 -1.43
C ALA A 91 -7.98 5.04 -0.79
N GLY A 92 -7.44 6.23 -0.62
CA GLY A 92 -6.07 6.38 -0.11
C GLY A 92 -5.86 7.70 0.64
N TRP A 93 -4.98 7.66 1.64
CA TRP A 93 -4.75 8.81 2.53
C TRP A 93 -3.27 8.90 2.90
N SER A 94 -2.65 10.02 2.55
CA SER A 94 -1.22 10.26 2.81
C SER A 94 -0.91 10.24 4.30
N GLY A 95 0.17 9.53 4.67
CA GLY A 95 0.64 9.44 6.06
C GLY A 95 -0.21 8.55 6.97
N GLN A 96 -1.19 7.79 6.42
CA GLN A 96 -2.10 7.01 7.24
C GLN A 96 -1.73 5.53 7.32
N THR A 97 -2.02 4.93 8.47
CA THR A 97 -1.78 3.51 8.78
C THR A 97 -2.90 2.61 8.25
N ILE A 98 -2.66 1.30 8.29
CA ILE A 98 -3.66 0.27 7.92
C ILE A 98 -4.96 0.45 8.71
N GLN A 99 -4.90 0.80 9.99
CA GLN A 99 -6.10 1.00 10.80
C GLN A 99 -6.94 2.17 10.30
N TYR A 100 -6.29 3.31 10.01
CA TYR A 100 -7.01 4.46 9.44
C TYR A 100 -7.68 4.12 8.10
N ILE A 101 -6.97 3.38 7.24
CA ILE A 101 -7.52 2.92 5.95
C ILE A 101 -8.76 2.06 6.19
N ALA A 102 -8.70 1.10 7.13
CA ALA A 102 -9.83 0.25 7.48
C ALA A 102 -11.06 1.05 7.96
N ASP A 103 -10.83 2.08 8.77
CA ASP A 103 -11.90 2.93 9.31
C ASP A 103 -12.59 3.80 8.22
N ASN A 104 -11.91 4.04 7.07
CA ASN A 104 -12.37 5.00 6.06
C ASN A 104 -12.69 4.38 4.69
N VAL A 105 -12.32 3.13 4.40
CA VAL A 105 -12.49 2.51 3.07
C VAL A 105 -13.94 2.14 2.73
N GLY A 106 -14.81 2.04 3.73
CA GLY A 106 -16.20 1.56 3.60
C GLY A 106 -16.98 2.18 2.43
N PRO A 107 -17.10 3.52 2.33
CA PRO A 107 -17.84 4.17 1.23
C PRO A 107 -17.30 3.85 -0.18
N SER A 108 -15.99 3.55 -0.29
CA SER A 108 -15.39 3.13 -1.56
C SER A 108 -15.72 1.68 -1.90
N LEU A 109 -15.85 0.80 -0.91
CA LEU A 109 -16.27 -0.59 -1.10
C LEU A 109 -17.75 -0.71 -1.50
N GLU A 110 -18.61 0.24 -1.08
CA GLU A 110 -20.01 0.32 -1.52
C GLU A 110 -20.16 0.46 -3.03
N GLN A 111 -19.13 0.96 -3.73
CA GLN A 111 -19.07 1.05 -5.19
C GLN A 111 -18.88 -0.32 -5.88
N ARG A 112 -18.75 -1.42 -5.11
CA ARG A 112 -18.67 -2.80 -5.58
C ARG A 112 -17.60 -3.03 -6.66
N PRO A 113 -16.30 -2.71 -6.37
CA PRO A 113 -15.20 -3.05 -7.26
C PRO A 113 -15.14 -4.57 -7.46
N ASN A 114 -14.73 -5.01 -8.66
CA ASN A 114 -14.42 -6.43 -8.92
C ASN A 114 -12.91 -6.73 -8.88
N VAL A 115 -12.08 -5.69 -8.81
CA VAL A 115 -10.63 -5.79 -8.55
C VAL A 115 -10.24 -4.76 -7.49
N ILE A 116 -9.56 -5.18 -6.43
CA ILE A 116 -9.04 -4.30 -5.38
C ILE A 116 -7.52 -4.43 -5.36
N LEU A 117 -6.82 -3.29 -5.39
CA LEU A 117 -5.35 -3.21 -5.34
C LEU A 117 -4.97 -2.61 -3.98
N LEU A 118 -4.49 -3.44 -3.05
CA LEU A 118 -4.16 -3.03 -1.69
C LEU A 118 -2.65 -2.88 -1.52
N HIS A 119 -2.19 -1.64 -1.32
CA HIS A 119 -0.80 -1.31 -0.95
C HIS A 119 -0.83 -0.45 0.31
N ALA A 120 -0.67 -1.06 1.48
CA ALA A 120 -0.79 -0.40 2.77
C ALA A 120 0.20 -0.99 3.79
N GLY A 121 0.68 -0.15 4.71
CA GLY A 121 1.59 -0.55 5.78
C GLY A 121 2.90 0.23 5.83
N THR A 122 3.19 1.09 4.85
CA THR A 122 4.40 1.92 4.83
C THR A 122 4.51 2.77 6.10
N ASN A 123 3.39 3.36 6.53
CA ASN A 123 3.33 4.21 7.71
C ASN A 123 3.32 3.42 9.02
N ASP A 124 2.79 2.19 9.02
CA ASP A 124 2.88 1.27 10.17
C ASP A 124 4.33 0.88 10.48
N MET A 125 5.20 0.86 9.46
CA MET A 125 6.62 0.53 9.59
C MET A 125 7.49 1.74 9.91
N ASN A 126 6.92 2.94 10.06
CA ASN A 126 7.69 4.14 10.36
C ASN A 126 8.16 4.15 11.81
N PRO A 127 9.45 4.45 12.11
CA PRO A 127 9.95 4.50 13.48
C PRO A 127 9.41 5.68 14.30
N ASN A 128 8.79 6.68 13.66
CA ASN A 128 8.17 7.82 14.35
C ASN A 128 6.76 7.45 14.86
N PRO A 129 6.52 7.46 16.19
CA PRO A 129 5.22 7.11 16.76
C PRO A 129 4.11 8.11 16.41
N ASP A 130 4.43 9.31 15.95
CA ASP A 130 3.44 10.26 15.45
C ASP A 130 2.89 9.84 14.08
N ILE A 131 3.56 8.91 13.39
CA ILE A 131 3.16 8.34 12.11
C ILE A 131 2.59 6.93 12.33
N SER A 132 3.38 6.02 12.91
CA SER A 132 2.97 4.64 13.25
C SER A 132 2.16 4.62 14.56
N LYS A 133 0.96 5.17 14.54
CA LYS A 133 0.13 5.40 15.75
C LYS A 133 -0.25 4.12 16.50
N GLU A 134 -0.35 3.00 15.80
CA GLU A 134 -0.61 1.67 16.37
C GLU A 134 0.68 0.94 16.79
N GLY A 135 1.82 1.62 16.73
CA GLY A 135 3.16 1.12 17.02
C GLY A 135 3.87 0.56 15.79
N ASN A 136 5.20 0.71 15.76
CA ASN A 136 6.07 0.09 14.75
C ASN A 136 6.25 -1.40 15.09
N ASP A 137 5.22 -2.18 14.77
CA ASP A 137 5.13 -3.62 15.05
C ASP A 137 4.66 -4.35 13.78
N PRO A 138 5.57 -5.01 13.04
CA PRO A 138 5.23 -5.73 11.83
C PRO A 138 4.17 -6.83 12.03
N ALA A 139 4.20 -7.55 13.13
CA ALA A 139 3.23 -8.60 13.42
C ALA A 139 1.82 -8.03 13.66
N GLY A 140 1.71 -7.00 14.49
CA GLY A 140 0.44 -6.29 14.72
C GLY A 140 -0.09 -5.62 13.46
N ALA A 141 0.80 -5.09 12.60
CA ALA A 141 0.42 -4.55 11.29
C ALA A 141 -0.13 -5.64 10.35
N ALA A 142 0.49 -6.83 10.34
CA ALA A 142 0.02 -7.97 9.57
C ALA A 142 -1.38 -8.44 10.03
N GLU A 143 -1.66 -8.41 11.34
CA GLU A 143 -2.99 -8.68 11.86
C GLU A 143 -4.02 -7.62 11.43
N ARG A 144 -3.64 -6.31 11.46
CA ARG A 144 -4.50 -5.22 10.97
C ARG A 144 -4.78 -5.37 9.48
N LEU A 145 -3.75 -5.70 8.68
CA LEU A 145 -3.89 -5.98 7.25
C LEU A 145 -4.87 -7.13 7.00
N GLY A 146 -4.76 -8.21 7.78
CA GLY A 146 -5.70 -9.32 7.71
C GLY A 146 -7.15 -8.89 7.95
N ARG A 147 -7.41 -8.09 8.97
CA ARG A 147 -8.76 -7.57 9.25
C ARG A 147 -9.28 -6.64 8.13
N LEU A 148 -8.42 -5.81 7.55
CA LEU A 148 -8.79 -4.97 6.41
C LEU A 148 -9.16 -5.82 5.18
N ILE A 149 -8.42 -6.89 4.89
CA ILE A 149 -8.76 -7.83 3.82
C ILE A 149 -10.12 -8.51 4.12
N ASP A 150 -10.37 -8.94 5.35
CA ASP A 150 -11.64 -9.56 5.75
C ASP A 150 -12.83 -8.59 5.59
N GLN A 151 -12.63 -7.30 5.88
CA GLN A 151 -13.62 -6.24 5.62
C GLN A 151 -13.91 -6.10 4.12
N MET A 152 -12.86 -6.11 3.27
CA MET A 152 -13.01 -6.05 1.81
C MET A 152 -13.77 -7.27 1.27
N ILE A 153 -13.42 -8.47 1.72
CA ILE A 153 -14.10 -9.71 1.36
C ILE A 153 -15.58 -9.66 1.75
N SER A 154 -15.89 -9.19 2.97
CA SER A 154 -17.26 -9.08 3.45
C SER A 154 -18.09 -8.09 2.63
N ALA A 155 -17.52 -6.94 2.26
CA ALA A 155 -18.20 -5.91 1.49
C ALA A 155 -18.30 -6.25 -0.01
N CYS A 156 -17.28 -6.90 -0.56
CA CYS A 156 -17.14 -7.21 -1.99
C CYS A 156 -16.77 -8.69 -2.18
N PRO A 157 -17.68 -9.65 -1.87
CA PRO A 157 -17.35 -11.08 -1.89
C PRO A 157 -17.02 -11.61 -3.29
N ASP A 158 -17.40 -10.89 -4.34
CA ASP A 158 -17.13 -11.23 -5.74
C ASP A 158 -15.84 -10.58 -6.28
N ALA A 159 -15.14 -9.77 -5.47
CA ALA A 159 -13.92 -9.10 -5.89
C ALA A 159 -12.70 -10.00 -5.77
N THR A 160 -11.74 -9.81 -6.67
CA THR A 160 -10.39 -10.29 -6.48
C THR A 160 -9.55 -9.20 -5.81
N ILE A 161 -8.84 -9.56 -4.74
CA ILE A 161 -8.00 -8.63 -3.98
C ILE A 161 -6.53 -8.99 -4.23
N LEU A 162 -5.77 -8.05 -4.78
CA LEU A 162 -4.31 -8.13 -4.90
C LEU A 162 -3.69 -7.36 -3.74
N VAL A 163 -2.91 -8.04 -2.91
CA VAL A 163 -2.28 -7.49 -1.70
C VAL A 163 -0.77 -7.37 -1.91
N ALA A 164 -0.27 -6.16 -1.94
CA ALA A 164 1.15 -5.91 -2.18
C ALA A 164 2.02 -6.29 -0.96
N GLN A 165 3.08 -7.06 -1.20
CA GLN A 165 4.29 -6.92 -0.37
C GLN A 165 4.82 -5.52 -0.68
N ILE A 166 4.62 -4.57 0.22
CA ILE A 166 4.85 -3.14 -0.05
C ILE A 166 6.24 -2.85 -0.63
N VAL A 167 6.38 -1.74 -1.35
CA VAL A 167 7.70 -1.30 -1.84
C VAL A 167 8.70 -1.14 -0.70
N ASN A 168 9.98 -1.29 -1.00
CA ASN A 168 11.07 -1.12 -0.03
C ASN A 168 11.18 0.34 0.46
N THR A 169 12.05 0.53 1.43
CA THR A 169 12.52 1.85 1.86
C THR A 169 14.04 1.86 1.90
N CYS A 170 14.67 2.97 1.52
CA CYS A 170 16.09 3.18 1.74
C CYS A 170 16.40 3.87 3.09
N ASP A 171 15.38 4.20 3.91
CA ASP A 171 15.57 4.65 5.30
C ASP A 171 16.03 3.47 6.16
N VAL A 172 17.25 3.56 6.64
CA VAL A 172 17.92 2.49 7.42
C VAL A 172 17.21 2.18 8.74
N ASN A 173 16.44 3.13 9.30
CA ASN A 173 15.71 2.95 10.54
C ASN A 173 14.35 2.28 10.32
N GLN A 174 13.75 2.47 9.15
CA GLN A 174 12.45 1.88 8.80
C GLN A 174 12.61 0.51 8.13
N ARG A 175 13.68 0.31 7.37
CA ARG A 175 13.92 -0.89 6.55
C ARG A 175 13.71 -2.22 7.28
N PRO A 176 14.28 -2.46 8.50
CA PRO A 176 14.11 -3.76 9.16
C PRO A 176 12.64 -4.13 9.40
N ALA A 177 11.82 -3.17 9.84
CA ALA A 177 10.41 -3.39 10.06
C ALA A 177 9.65 -3.62 8.72
N THR A 178 10.01 -2.87 7.67
CA THR A 178 9.45 -3.04 6.32
C THR A 178 9.70 -4.44 5.77
N GLU A 179 10.95 -4.91 5.83
CA GLU A 179 11.34 -6.25 5.35
C GLU A 179 10.68 -7.38 6.16
N GLU A 180 10.49 -7.18 7.47
CA GLU A 180 9.78 -8.14 8.31
C GLU A 180 8.29 -8.18 7.96
N PHE A 181 7.65 -7.03 7.81
CA PHE A 181 6.24 -6.93 7.41
C PHE A 181 5.99 -7.57 6.03
N GLN A 182 6.85 -7.28 5.04
CA GLN A 182 6.77 -7.88 3.70
C GLN A 182 6.71 -9.41 3.76
N LYS A 183 7.56 -10.04 4.60
CA LYS A 183 7.61 -11.51 4.76
C LYS A 183 6.33 -12.09 5.37
N LEU A 184 5.57 -11.32 6.15
CA LEU A 184 4.34 -11.77 6.79
C LEU A 184 3.14 -11.74 5.83
N ILE A 185 3.14 -10.86 4.82
CA ILE A 185 2.00 -10.65 3.92
C ILE A 185 1.55 -11.91 3.19
N PRO A 186 2.43 -12.73 2.59
CA PRO A 186 1.99 -13.95 1.92
C PRO A 186 1.22 -14.91 2.84
N GLY A 187 1.65 -15.04 4.10
CA GLY A 187 0.97 -15.86 5.10
C GLY A 187 -0.43 -15.32 5.46
N VAL A 188 -0.59 -14.00 5.54
CA VAL A 188 -1.89 -13.35 5.76
C VAL A 188 -2.85 -13.63 4.61
N VAL A 189 -2.36 -13.55 3.37
CA VAL A 189 -3.14 -13.83 2.15
C VAL A 189 -3.50 -15.31 2.05
N GLU A 190 -2.55 -16.19 2.32
CA GLU A 190 -2.75 -17.64 2.24
C GLU A 190 -3.89 -18.14 3.14
N GLN A 191 -4.04 -17.58 4.33
CA GLN A 191 -5.16 -17.90 5.23
C GLN A 191 -6.51 -17.64 4.56
N ARG A 192 -6.67 -16.57 3.78
CA ARG A 192 -7.90 -16.20 3.06
C ARG A 192 -8.10 -17.06 1.82
N ARG A 193 -7.03 -17.38 1.10
CA ARG A 193 -7.08 -18.32 -0.03
C ARG A 193 -7.53 -19.71 0.41
N ASN A 194 -7.01 -20.19 1.53
CA ASN A 194 -7.40 -21.48 2.10
C ASN A 194 -8.88 -21.52 2.55
N ALA A 195 -9.46 -20.33 2.85
CA ALA A 195 -10.89 -20.16 3.06
C ALA A 195 -11.70 -19.96 1.76
N SER A 196 -11.07 -20.19 0.59
CA SER A 196 -11.66 -20.07 -0.75
C SER A 196 -12.02 -18.64 -1.18
N HIS A 197 -11.35 -17.62 -0.62
CA HIS A 197 -11.48 -16.24 -1.08
C HIS A 197 -10.49 -15.92 -2.21
N HIS A 198 -10.87 -15.03 -3.10
CA HIS A 198 -10.07 -14.59 -4.23
C HIS A 198 -9.06 -13.51 -3.79
N VAL A 199 -8.01 -13.91 -3.10
CA VAL A 199 -6.96 -13.02 -2.60
C VAL A 199 -5.60 -13.54 -3.06
N LEU A 200 -4.75 -12.67 -3.58
CA LEU A 200 -3.41 -12.99 -4.05
C LEU A 200 -2.40 -12.00 -3.47
N ALA A 201 -1.29 -12.50 -2.96
CA ALA A 201 -0.14 -11.66 -2.66
C ALA A 201 0.62 -11.34 -3.95
N VAL A 202 1.13 -10.11 -4.06
CA VAL A 202 1.91 -9.63 -5.22
C VAL A 202 3.21 -8.98 -4.76
N ASP A 203 4.32 -9.31 -5.43
CA ASP A 203 5.65 -8.91 -4.98
C ASP A 203 6.06 -7.53 -5.55
N PHE A 204 5.89 -6.49 -4.75
CA PHE A 204 6.48 -5.18 -4.98
C PHE A 204 7.83 -4.97 -4.28
N ALA A 205 8.21 -5.86 -3.36
CA ALA A 205 9.52 -5.81 -2.71
C ALA A 205 10.67 -6.05 -3.70
N ALA A 206 10.41 -6.80 -4.77
CA ALA A 206 11.35 -7.06 -5.86
C ALA A 206 11.76 -5.80 -6.65
N LEU A 207 11.02 -4.68 -6.57
CA LEU A 207 11.37 -3.43 -7.24
C LEU A 207 12.69 -2.81 -6.73
N GLY A 208 13.10 -3.15 -5.52
CA GLY A 208 14.30 -2.58 -4.90
C GLY A 208 14.18 -1.08 -4.61
N ASP A 209 15.30 -0.46 -4.22
CA ASP A 209 15.33 0.95 -3.82
C ASP A 209 15.46 1.92 -5.01
N GLY A 210 15.80 1.43 -6.19
CA GLY A 210 16.05 2.25 -7.39
C GLY A 210 14.83 3.04 -7.89
N ILE A 211 13.62 2.64 -7.48
CA ILE A 211 12.39 3.33 -7.81
C ILE A 211 12.12 4.55 -6.91
N LEU A 212 12.84 4.67 -5.77
CA LEU A 212 12.53 5.65 -4.74
C LEU A 212 13.15 7.01 -5.02
N ARG A 213 12.53 8.03 -4.48
CA ARG A 213 13.05 9.39 -4.39
C ARG A 213 14.06 9.51 -3.25
N ALA A 214 14.67 10.70 -3.14
CA ALA A 214 15.62 11.03 -2.08
C ALA A 214 15.03 11.00 -0.65
N ASP A 215 13.70 10.98 -0.51
CA ASP A 215 13.03 10.82 0.79
C ASP A 215 13.03 9.36 1.28
N CYS A 216 13.49 8.43 0.47
CA CYS A 216 13.58 7.01 0.77
C CYS A 216 12.26 6.27 1.01
N ILE A 217 11.12 6.90 0.75
CA ILE A 217 9.78 6.34 1.00
C ILE A 217 8.95 6.32 -0.28
N HIS A 218 8.89 7.45 -1.00
CA HIS A 218 7.99 7.59 -2.13
C HIS A 218 8.71 7.27 -3.45
N PRO A 219 8.02 6.63 -4.38
CA PRO A 219 8.53 6.40 -5.72
C PRO A 219 8.80 7.72 -6.47
N SER A 220 9.80 7.73 -7.33
CA SER A 220 9.99 8.75 -8.35
C SER A 220 8.89 8.65 -9.42
N ASP A 221 8.83 9.59 -10.38
CA ASP A 221 7.88 9.48 -11.49
C ASP A 221 8.09 8.18 -12.29
N GLU A 222 9.34 7.80 -12.52
CA GLU A 222 9.68 6.51 -13.15
C GLU A 222 9.32 5.32 -12.25
N GLY A 223 9.53 5.44 -10.93
CA GLY A 223 9.13 4.43 -9.96
C GLY A 223 7.62 4.21 -9.95
N TYR A 224 6.83 5.27 -10.00
CA TYR A 224 5.37 5.17 -10.11
C TYR A 224 4.93 4.52 -11.42
N ARG A 225 5.58 4.85 -12.54
CA ARG A 225 5.33 4.20 -13.83
C ARG A 225 5.59 2.69 -13.72
N THR A 226 6.73 2.30 -13.18
CA THR A 226 7.10 0.90 -12.96
C THR A 226 6.08 0.19 -12.05
N MET A 227 5.58 0.85 -11.00
CA MET A 227 4.50 0.28 -10.17
C MET A 227 3.20 0.06 -10.96
N GLY A 228 2.87 0.96 -11.89
CA GLY A 228 1.71 0.79 -12.79
C GLY A 228 1.86 -0.45 -13.69
N ASP A 229 3.07 -0.67 -14.22
CA ASP A 229 3.40 -1.86 -15.02
C ASP A 229 3.26 -3.15 -14.19
N TYR A 230 3.70 -3.14 -12.94
CA TYR A 230 3.57 -4.26 -12.01
C TYR A 230 2.11 -4.56 -11.68
N TRP A 231 1.31 -3.55 -11.33
CA TRP A 231 -0.12 -3.75 -11.09
C TRP A 231 -0.84 -4.33 -12.31
N TYR A 232 -0.55 -3.82 -13.50
CA TYR A 232 -1.10 -4.36 -14.75
C TYR A 232 -0.75 -5.84 -14.94
N ASP A 233 0.54 -6.18 -14.79
CA ASP A 233 1.03 -7.54 -14.92
C ASP A 233 0.36 -8.50 -13.93
N PHE A 234 0.19 -8.08 -12.67
CA PHE A 234 -0.48 -8.89 -11.66
C PHE A 234 -1.98 -9.06 -11.95
N ILE A 235 -2.67 -8.03 -12.44
CA ILE A 235 -4.06 -8.15 -12.89
C ILE A 235 -4.16 -9.17 -14.05
N ALA A 236 -3.23 -9.16 -14.97
CA ALA A 236 -3.19 -10.12 -16.07
C ALA A 236 -2.98 -11.57 -15.60
N GLN A 237 -2.32 -11.77 -14.46
CA GLN A 237 -2.07 -13.08 -13.86
C GLN A 237 -3.23 -13.63 -13.00
N ILE A 238 -4.25 -12.83 -12.68
CA ILE A 238 -5.41 -13.31 -11.91
C ILE A 238 -6.03 -14.53 -12.63
N PRO A 239 -6.42 -15.61 -11.94
CA PRO A 239 -7.14 -16.74 -12.54
C PRO A 239 -8.37 -16.30 -13.33
N ARG A 240 -8.61 -16.92 -14.49
CA ARG A 240 -9.59 -16.46 -15.47
C ARG A 240 -11.03 -16.38 -14.91
N ASP A 241 -11.37 -17.25 -14.02
CA ASP A 241 -12.69 -17.39 -13.39
C ASP A 241 -12.88 -16.53 -12.13
N TRP A 242 -11.85 -15.76 -11.73
CA TRP A 242 -11.91 -14.95 -10.53
C TRP A 242 -12.42 -13.52 -10.76
N ILE A 243 -12.42 -13.01 -11.99
CA ILE A 243 -12.96 -11.71 -12.31
C ILE A 243 -14.29 -11.86 -13.05
N ASN A 244 -15.37 -11.45 -12.42
CA ASN A 244 -16.71 -11.39 -12.99
C ASN A 244 -17.10 -9.94 -13.30
N GLN A 245 -18.20 -9.73 -14.06
CA GLN A 245 -18.74 -8.41 -14.28
C GLN A 245 -19.03 -7.71 -12.94
N PRO A 246 -18.66 -6.43 -12.78
CA PRO A 246 -18.95 -5.70 -11.55
C PRO A 246 -20.45 -5.58 -11.31
N ILE A 247 -20.86 -5.67 -10.06
CA ILE A 247 -22.26 -5.60 -9.65
C ILE A 247 -22.73 -4.14 -9.60
N GLY A 248 -23.93 -3.88 -10.14
CA GLY A 248 -24.52 -2.55 -10.14
C GLY A 248 -23.91 -1.58 -11.16
N ASN A 249 -24.39 -0.34 -11.12
CA ASN A 249 -23.91 0.72 -12.01
C ASN A 249 -22.51 1.20 -11.65
N ASP A 250 -21.83 1.81 -12.61
CA ASP A 250 -20.58 2.52 -12.34
C ASP A 250 -20.83 3.64 -11.33
N PRO A 251 -19.81 3.99 -10.54
CA PRO A 251 -19.94 5.07 -9.58
C PRO A 251 -20.31 6.40 -10.26
N ASP A 252 -21.29 7.11 -9.69
CA ASP A 252 -21.63 8.45 -10.14
C ASP A 252 -20.42 9.38 -9.95
N ARG A 253 -20.13 10.17 -10.98
CA ARG A 253 -19.08 11.19 -10.94
C ARG A 253 -19.69 12.58 -10.93
N PRO A 254 -19.30 13.48 -9.99
CA PRO A 254 -19.74 14.86 -10.03
C PRO A 254 -19.39 15.48 -11.38
N GLN A 255 -20.37 15.95 -12.13
CA GLN A 255 -20.13 16.67 -13.37
C GLN A 255 -19.38 17.97 -13.05
N GLY A 256 -18.11 18.07 -13.44
CA GLY A 256 -17.27 19.26 -13.21
C GLY A 256 -16.65 19.32 -11.81
N GLY A 257 -16.16 18.21 -11.29
CA GLY A 257 -15.60 18.13 -9.94
C GLY A 257 -14.27 18.86 -9.79
N ALA A 258 -14.24 19.88 -8.96
CA ALA A 258 -13.02 20.28 -8.29
C ALA A 258 -12.60 19.13 -7.36
N ALA A 259 -11.40 18.58 -7.59
CA ALA A 259 -10.80 17.61 -6.71
C ALA A 259 -10.85 18.10 -5.25
N THR A 260 -11.46 17.34 -4.38
CA THR A 260 -11.31 17.57 -2.94
C THR A 260 -9.90 17.12 -2.60
N ASN A 261 -8.95 18.08 -2.61
CA ASN A 261 -7.55 17.81 -2.32
C ASN A 261 -7.43 17.17 -0.93
N ALA A 262 -7.22 15.88 -0.87
CA ALA A 262 -6.84 15.17 0.34
C ALA A 262 -5.51 15.70 0.95
N ASP A 263 -4.81 16.57 0.22
CA ASP A 263 -3.46 17.05 0.52
C ASP A 263 -3.42 18.39 1.29
N LYS A 264 -4.55 19.07 1.49
CA LYS A 264 -4.54 20.37 2.20
C LYS A 264 -4.29 20.27 3.71
N SER A 265 -4.48 19.11 4.32
CA SER A 265 -4.26 18.96 5.76
C SER A 265 -2.80 18.66 6.15
N VAL A 266 -2.00 18.11 5.22
CA VAL A 266 -0.59 17.74 5.50
C VAL A 266 0.38 18.86 5.17
N SER A 267 0.09 19.70 4.15
CA SER A 267 0.97 20.83 3.80
C SER A 267 1.02 21.93 4.86
N SER A 268 -0.04 22.11 5.64
CA SER A 268 -0.06 23.10 6.74
C SER A 268 0.72 22.65 7.99
N SER A 269 0.82 21.32 8.24
CA SER A 269 1.60 20.81 9.37
C SER A 269 3.10 20.70 9.05
N ALA A 270 3.46 20.41 7.80
CA ALA A 270 4.87 20.38 7.38
C ALA A 270 5.51 21.78 7.31
N SER A 271 4.76 22.80 6.84
CA SER A 271 5.26 24.19 6.83
C SER A 271 5.36 24.81 8.23
N ALA A 272 4.51 24.38 9.19
CA ALA A 272 4.58 24.83 10.58
C ALA A 272 5.77 24.20 11.34
N ALA A 273 6.16 22.97 10.99
CA ALA A 273 7.33 22.33 11.60
C ALA A 273 8.65 22.95 11.12
N THR A 274 8.76 23.31 9.83
CA THR A 274 9.97 23.99 9.31
C THR A 274 10.11 25.44 9.79
N SER A 275 9.03 26.15 10.08
CA SER A 275 9.11 27.52 10.62
C SER A 275 9.51 27.57 12.10
N ARG A 276 9.21 26.53 12.89
CA ARG A 276 9.60 26.47 14.31
C ARG A 276 11.06 26.07 14.53
N PHE A 277 11.72 25.44 13.56
CA PHE A 277 13.12 25.05 13.68
C PHE A 277 14.11 26.17 13.28
N LYS A 278 13.66 27.23 12.57
CA LYS A 278 14.51 28.36 12.18
C LYS A 278 14.62 29.52 13.22
N GLN A 279 13.92 29.42 14.36
CA GLN A 279 13.86 30.55 15.32
C GLN A 279 14.52 30.26 16.68
N LYS A 280 15.46 29.34 16.80
CA LYS A 280 16.16 29.05 18.06
C LYS A 280 17.68 29.10 18.03
N TRP A 281 18.32 29.74 17.02
CA TRP A 281 19.76 29.99 17.03
C TRP A 281 20.08 31.39 16.59
N LEU A 282 19.65 32.39 17.39
CA LEU A 282 20.26 33.70 17.49
C LEU A 282 20.68 33.87 18.94
N ILE A 283 21.88 33.40 19.29
CA ILE A 283 22.58 33.78 20.50
C ILE A 283 23.18 35.16 20.20
N PRO A 284 22.91 36.21 20.98
CA PRO A 284 23.56 37.50 20.77
C PRO A 284 25.06 37.39 21.10
N LEU A 285 25.88 37.82 20.18
CA LEU A 285 27.32 38.08 20.33
C LEU A 285 27.54 39.24 21.30
N THR A 286 27.38 39.02 22.60
CA THR A 286 27.88 39.97 23.62
C THR A 286 28.10 39.19 24.92
N ILE A 287 29.17 38.43 25.02
CA ILE A 287 29.92 38.06 26.25
C ILE A 287 31.18 37.31 25.76
N GLN A 288 32.11 38.04 25.18
CA GLN A 288 33.48 37.56 24.95
C GLN A 288 34.47 38.72 25.14
N ALA A 289 34.35 39.42 26.28
CA ALA A 289 35.27 40.44 26.69
C ALA A 289 35.35 40.55 28.22
N MET A 290 35.52 39.42 28.93
CA MET A 290 35.84 39.41 30.37
C MET A 290 36.40 38.08 30.89
N VAL A 291 37.30 37.43 30.16
CA VAL A 291 38.15 36.36 30.73
C VAL A 291 39.56 36.40 30.17
N THR A 292 40.14 37.62 30.00
CA THR A 292 41.59 37.73 29.70
C THR A 292 42.22 38.80 30.61
N LEU A 293 41.90 38.78 31.90
CA LEU A 293 42.61 39.63 32.85
C LEU A 293 42.66 39.00 34.25
N MET A 294 43.04 37.75 34.36
CA MET A 294 43.38 37.08 35.66
C MET A 294 44.33 35.88 35.53
N ILE A 295 45.34 35.97 34.67
CA ILE A 295 46.54 35.09 34.78
C ILE A 295 47.76 35.95 34.43
N MET A 296 48.06 36.93 35.26
CA MET A 296 49.39 37.52 35.43
C MET A 296 49.42 38.17 36.82
N ASN A 297 49.63 37.32 37.84
CA ASN A 297 50.31 37.64 39.11
C ASN A 297 50.10 36.41 40.04
N ASN A 298 51.03 35.49 39.94
CA ASN A 298 51.85 34.84 40.98
C ASN A 298 52.65 33.72 40.32
#